data_bd54aac74c2c5526fb10053f810adff4
#
_entry.id   bd54aac74c2c5526fb10053f810adff4
#
_cell.length_a   1.000
_cell.length_b   1.000
_cell.length_c   1.000
_cell.angle_alpha   90.00
_cell.angle_beta   90.00
_cell.angle_gamma   90.00
#
_symmetry.space_group_name_H-M   'P 1'
#
loop_
_entity.id
_entity.type
_entity.pdbx_description
1 polymer ?
#
loop_
_entity_poly.entity_id
_entity_poly.type
_entity_poly.pdbx_seq_one_letter_code
_entity_poly.pdbx_strand_id
1 'polypeptide(L)'
;LVTSCEPCAMCLGATLWSGVRRMVCGAHRDDARRLRFEEGPVFPESHAYLEARGIQIVHGMLRDEANEVLELYRTSKGIIYNG
;
A
#
# COMPACT_ATOMS: atom_id res chain seq x y z
N LEU A 1 2.02 5.87 10.91
CA LEU A 1 1.95 6.05 9.45
C LEU A 1 0.55 5.76 8.94
N VAL A 2 0.00 6.71 8.24
CA VAL A 2 -1.30 6.54 7.56
C VAL A 2 -1.05 6.69 6.08
N THR A 3 -1.53 5.74 5.28
CA THR A 3 -1.35 5.76 3.85
C THR A 3 -2.68 5.44 3.15
N SER A 4 -2.91 6.07 2.00
CA SER A 4 -4.12 5.85 1.22
C SER A 4 -4.12 4.51 0.48
N CYS A 5 -2.96 3.92 0.31
CA CYS A 5 -2.80 2.61 -0.33
C CYS A 5 -1.69 1.83 0.39
N GLU A 6 -1.78 0.52 0.37
CA GLU A 6 -0.70 -0.31 0.93
C GLU A 6 0.61 0.01 0.22
N PRO A 7 1.74 0.05 0.97
CA PRO A 7 3.02 0.44 0.40
C PRO A 7 3.57 -0.59 -0.58
N CYS A 8 4.26 -0.09 -1.61
CA CYS A 8 5.06 -0.93 -2.50
C CYS A 8 6.29 -1.46 -1.76
N ALA A 9 7.10 -2.28 -2.44
CA ALA A 9 8.28 -2.89 -1.83
C ALA A 9 9.26 -1.87 -1.25
N MET A 10 9.49 -0.75 -1.93
CA MET A 10 10.39 0.29 -1.45
C MET A 10 9.89 0.93 -0.16
N CYS A 11 8.62 1.33 -0.13
CA CYS A 11 8.04 1.98 1.03
C CYS A 11 7.82 1.01 2.18
N LEU A 12 7.57 -0.26 1.88
CA LEU A 12 7.47 -1.31 2.89
C LEU A 12 8.80 -1.46 3.63
N GLY A 13 9.91 -1.50 2.87
CA GLY A 13 11.24 -1.53 3.45
C GLY A 13 11.55 -0.28 4.27
N ALA A 14 11.17 0.89 3.74
CA ALA A 14 11.34 2.15 4.47
C ALA A 14 10.55 2.16 5.78
N THR A 15 9.34 1.60 5.78
CA THR A 15 8.51 1.47 6.98
C THR A 15 9.22 0.65 8.05
N LEU A 16 9.85 -0.46 7.66
CA LEU A 16 10.61 -1.32 8.58
C LEU A 16 11.69 -0.53 9.32
N TRP A 17 12.39 0.35 8.62
CA TRP A 17 13.52 1.10 9.18
C TRP A 17 13.13 2.45 9.79
N SER A 18 11.89 2.89 9.62
CA SER A 18 11.45 4.23 10.04
C SER A 18 11.24 4.38 11.55
N GLY A 19 11.06 3.27 12.25
CA GLY A 19 10.76 3.30 13.67
C GLY A 19 9.27 3.48 13.99
N VAL A 20 8.40 3.56 12.99
CA VAL A 20 6.95 3.62 13.25
C VAL A 20 6.46 2.31 13.87
N ARG A 21 5.45 2.40 14.73
CA ARG A 21 4.89 1.24 15.42
C ARG A 21 3.51 0.85 14.90
N ARG A 22 2.91 1.67 14.06
CA ARG A 22 1.59 1.43 13.53
C ARG A 22 1.48 1.95 12.11
N MET A 23 0.88 1.17 11.23
CA MET A 23 0.59 1.56 9.86
C MET A 23 -0.88 1.33 9.56
N VAL A 24 -1.57 2.36 9.10
CA VAL A 24 -2.99 2.28 8.72
C VAL A 24 -3.07 2.46 7.21
N CYS A 25 -3.60 1.45 6.52
CA CYS A 25 -3.66 1.41 5.06
C CYS A 25 -5.10 1.51 4.56
N GLY A 26 -5.32 2.29 3.50
CA GLY A 26 -6.60 2.41 2.81
C GLY A 26 -6.76 1.33 1.74
N ALA A 27 -6.49 1.67 0.48
CA ALA A 27 -6.60 0.72 -0.63
C ALA A 27 -5.62 -0.44 -0.46
N HIS A 28 -6.05 -1.61 -0.93
CA HIS A 28 -5.24 -2.81 -0.91
C HIS A 28 -4.22 -2.78 -2.06
N ARG A 29 -3.10 -3.51 -1.91
CA ARG A 29 -2.09 -3.61 -2.97
C ARG A 29 -2.68 -4.13 -4.28
N ASP A 30 -3.65 -5.03 -4.19
CA ASP A 30 -4.31 -5.57 -5.39
C ASP A 30 -5.09 -4.49 -6.13
N ASP A 31 -5.58 -3.48 -5.44
CA ASP A 31 -6.27 -2.36 -6.06
C ASP A 31 -5.31 -1.53 -6.92
N ALA A 32 -4.09 -1.29 -6.43
CA ALA A 32 -3.05 -0.61 -7.20
C ALA A 32 -2.56 -1.46 -8.38
N ARG A 33 -2.37 -2.75 -8.15
CA ARG A 33 -1.93 -3.68 -9.21
C ARG A 33 -2.97 -3.79 -10.32
N ARG A 34 -4.25 -3.70 -9.99
CA ARG A 34 -5.33 -3.71 -10.96
C ARG A 34 -5.22 -2.51 -11.91
N LEU A 35 -4.65 -1.40 -11.46
CA LEU A 35 -4.33 -0.23 -12.28
C LEU A 35 -2.98 -0.35 -12.98
N ARG A 36 -2.32 -1.50 -12.85
CA ARG A 36 -1.03 -1.82 -13.46
C ARG A 36 0.17 -1.10 -12.85
N PHE A 37 0.06 -0.59 -11.63
CA PHE A 37 1.24 -0.16 -10.90
C PHE A 37 2.09 -1.37 -10.52
N GLU A 38 3.39 -1.25 -10.71
CA GLU A 38 4.33 -2.28 -10.26
C GLU A 38 4.73 -2.03 -8.82
N GLU A 39 4.27 -2.91 -7.93
CA GLU A 39 4.50 -2.76 -6.49
C GLU A 39 5.78 -3.43 -6.01
N GLY A 40 6.42 -4.21 -6.88
CA GLY A 40 7.61 -4.95 -6.51
C GLY A 40 7.30 -6.19 -5.67
N PRO A 41 8.32 -6.78 -5.04
CA PRO A 41 8.16 -8.02 -4.27
C PRO A 41 7.48 -7.77 -2.93
N VAL A 42 6.16 -7.68 -2.93
CA VAL A 42 5.34 -7.58 -1.72
C VAL A 42 4.46 -8.83 -1.65
N PHE A 43 4.61 -9.59 -0.58
CA PHE A 43 3.91 -10.85 -0.38
C PHE A 43 3.13 -10.80 0.93
N PRO A 44 2.17 -11.72 1.16
CA PRO A 44 1.49 -11.79 2.47
C PRO A 44 2.47 -11.91 3.63
N GLU A 45 3.56 -12.64 3.43
CA GLU A 45 4.62 -12.82 4.43
C GLU A 45 5.36 -11.52 4.76
N SER A 46 5.34 -10.54 3.86
CA SER A 46 5.97 -9.24 4.09
C SER A 46 5.31 -8.49 5.23
N HIS A 47 3.98 -8.48 5.27
CA HIS A 47 3.24 -7.86 6.36
C HIS A 47 3.42 -8.62 7.67
N ALA A 48 3.41 -9.95 7.60
CA ALA A 48 3.66 -10.77 8.79
C ALA A 48 5.04 -10.50 9.37
N TYR A 49 6.03 -10.26 8.51
CA TYR A 49 7.38 -9.91 8.95
C TYR A 49 7.39 -8.59 9.73
N LEU A 50 6.70 -7.56 9.21
CA LEU A 50 6.60 -6.27 9.91
C LEU A 50 5.88 -6.42 11.25
N GLU A 51 4.82 -7.20 11.29
CA GLU A 51 4.07 -7.44 12.53
C GLU A 51 4.94 -8.15 13.57
N ALA A 52 5.74 -9.11 13.14
CA ALA A 52 6.69 -9.79 14.03
C ALA A 52 7.77 -8.84 14.57
N ARG A 53 8.02 -7.74 13.88
CA ARG A 53 8.95 -6.69 14.33
C ARG A 53 8.28 -5.61 15.17
N GLY A 54 7.02 -5.79 15.51
CA GLY A 54 6.30 -4.90 16.42
C GLY A 54 5.53 -3.78 15.73
N ILE A 55 5.33 -3.85 14.42
CA ILE A 55 4.55 -2.85 13.70
C ILE A 55 3.12 -3.35 13.54
N GLN A 56 2.15 -2.67 14.17
CA GLN A 56 0.75 -2.98 14.01
C GLN A 56 0.28 -2.50 12.64
N ILE A 57 -0.37 -3.37 11.87
CA ILE A 57 -0.88 -3.04 10.54
C ILE A 57 -2.39 -3.12 10.54
N VAL A 58 -3.06 -2.02 10.14
CA VAL A 58 -4.51 -1.96 9.95
C VAL A 58 -4.76 -1.88 8.45
N HIS A 59 -5.43 -2.87 7.89
CA HIS A 59 -5.71 -2.97 6.46
C HIS A 59 -7.12 -2.47 6.14
N GLY A 60 -7.28 -1.95 4.92
CA GLY A 60 -8.61 -1.68 4.36
C GLY A 60 -9.37 -0.55 5.02
N MET A 61 -8.68 0.37 5.69
CA MET A 61 -9.34 1.54 6.28
C MET A 61 -9.87 2.43 5.17
N LEU A 62 -11.21 2.58 5.10
CA LEU A 62 -11.89 3.33 4.05
C LEU A 62 -11.44 2.89 2.65
N ARG A 63 -11.34 1.57 2.44
CA ARG A 63 -10.84 1.00 1.19
C ARG A 63 -11.64 1.45 -0.02
N ASP A 64 -12.96 1.51 0.10
CA ASP A 64 -13.82 1.89 -1.02
C ASP A 64 -13.58 3.34 -1.43
N GLU A 65 -13.46 4.25 -0.48
CA GLU A 65 -13.17 5.66 -0.76
C GLU A 65 -11.77 5.82 -1.35
N ALA A 66 -10.80 5.06 -0.85
CA ALA A 66 -9.44 5.08 -1.40
C ALA A 66 -9.44 4.56 -2.84
N ASN A 67 -10.24 3.54 -3.14
CA ASN A 67 -10.38 3.00 -4.50
C ASN A 67 -11.03 4.01 -5.44
N GLU A 68 -11.95 4.83 -4.96
CA GLU A 68 -12.54 5.90 -5.77
C GLU A 68 -11.48 6.88 -6.25
N VAL A 69 -10.52 7.21 -5.39
CA VAL A 69 -9.40 8.09 -5.76
C VAL A 69 -8.53 7.44 -6.83
N LEU A 70 -8.23 6.15 -6.69
CA LEU A 70 -7.46 5.40 -7.68
C LEU A 70 -8.19 5.37 -9.03
N GLU A 71 -9.51 5.14 -9.01
CA GLU A 71 -10.34 5.11 -10.22
C GLU A 71 -10.35 6.48 -10.89
N LEU A 72 -10.47 7.54 -10.11
CA LEU A 72 -10.40 8.90 -10.63
C LEU A 72 -9.08 9.17 -11.33
N TYR A 73 -7.98 8.71 -10.73
CA TYR A 73 -6.65 8.84 -11.33
C TYR A 73 -6.57 8.10 -12.67
N ARG A 74 -7.10 6.88 -12.73
CA ARG A 74 -7.12 6.08 -13.95
C ARG A 74 -7.95 6.75 -15.05
N THR A 75 -9.15 7.23 -14.72
CA THR A 75 -10.04 7.87 -15.69
C THR A 75 -9.52 9.23 -16.14
N SER A 76 -8.71 9.89 -15.33
CA SER A 76 -8.04 11.15 -15.69
C SER A 76 -6.80 10.92 -16.55
N LYS A 77 -6.48 9.66 -16.88
CA LYS A 77 -5.29 9.27 -17.65
C LYS A 77 -3.99 9.68 -16.95
N GLY A 78 -3.95 9.52 -15.64
CA GLY A 78 -2.74 9.76 -14.86
C GLY A 78 -1.62 8.82 -15.26
N ILE A 79 -0.39 9.24 -15.01
CA ILE A 79 0.81 8.47 -15.34
C ILE A 79 0.90 7.27 -14.39
N ILE A 80 1.10 6.08 -14.98
CA ILE A 80 1.33 4.85 -14.24
C ILE A 80 2.78 4.45 -14.46
N TYR A 81 3.58 4.58 -13.40
CA TYR A 81 4.99 4.22 -13.45
C TYR A 81 5.18 2.72 -13.29
N ASN A 82 6.24 2.21 -13.87
CA ASN A 82 6.61 0.80 -13.80
C ASN A 82 5.52 -0.15 -14.32
N GLY A 83 4.61 0.39 -15.09
CA GLY A 83 3.53 -0.38 -15.72
C GLY A 83 3.93 -0.90 -17.08
#